data_73dc6cc6def3b357e0980b7f7220b28b
#
_entry.id   73dc6cc6def3b357e0980b7f7220b28b
#
_cell.length_a   1.000
_cell.length_b   1.000
_cell.length_c   1.000
_cell.angle_alpha   90.00
_cell.angle_beta   90.00
_cell.angle_gamma   90.00
#
_symmetry.space_group_name_H-M   'P 1'
#
loop_
_entity.id
_entity.type
_entity.pdbx_description
1 polymer ?
#
loop_
_entity_poly.entity_id
_entity_poly.type
_entity_poly.pdbx_seq_one_letter_code
_entity_poly.pdbx_strand_id
1 'polypeptide(L)'
;MRAWLLLLAAAPLTTPPLAAHVVSISTGDAQINGAELRYELRMPLYEVPDPSKGLDLLARVEFRAGDVRPTREAQECRVIDAENALLCTATYRFPAPPDLLTARSTLPSATVPNHVHILRATREGKFEQVVLDLSFPEAELRFRPLTAAEIVVRQSGGAAWRTLSSPWQWMFLLGIALAAASWGEAAILWLAFTLGESAAAVLFGAKSLQLAPRFLEMAAALTIAYLAVEILFLPRSRARWLIIAILGAFHGLGLAQFQIAAEYAPHTVLAGAALAAALILAALYALMRRLHQPRALSSVLLIGGLTWFAWRLLA
;
A
#
# COMPACT_ATOMS: atom_id res chain seq x y z
N MET A 1 26.19 53.75 2.57
CA MET A 1 25.87 52.34 2.77
C MET A 1 24.40 52.08 2.46
N ARG A 2 23.92 52.15 1.23
CA ARG A 2 22.53 51.86 0.80
C ARG A 2 22.46 51.67 -0.71
N ALA A 3 23.12 50.64 -1.28
CA ALA A 3 23.07 50.39 -2.72
C ALA A 3 23.28 48.93 -3.11
N TRP A 4 23.04 47.95 -2.23
CA TRP A 4 23.28 46.52 -2.49
C TRP A 4 22.05 45.62 -2.37
N LEU A 5 20.84 46.19 -2.34
CA LEU A 5 19.58 45.40 -2.10
C LEU A 5 18.64 45.30 -3.31
N LEU A 6 19.06 45.68 -4.52
CA LEU A 6 18.19 45.69 -5.71
C LEU A 6 18.65 44.78 -6.87
N LEU A 7 19.55 43.85 -6.65
CA LEU A 7 20.08 42.97 -7.73
C LEU A 7 19.63 41.50 -7.64
N LEU A 8 18.63 41.17 -6.78
CA LEU A 8 18.13 39.78 -6.62
C LEU A 8 16.75 39.53 -7.25
N ALA A 9 16.22 40.43 -8.07
CA ALA A 9 14.84 40.38 -8.57
C ALA A 9 14.71 40.08 -10.07
N ALA A 10 15.69 39.51 -10.76
CA ALA A 10 15.58 39.20 -12.19
C ALA A 10 16.28 37.89 -12.58
N ALA A 11 16.02 36.80 -11.84
CA ALA A 11 16.26 35.48 -12.40
C ALA A 11 15.00 35.08 -13.20
N PRO A 12 15.07 34.85 -14.52
CA PRO A 12 13.94 34.33 -15.28
C PRO A 12 13.65 32.92 -14.72
N LEU A 13 12.45 32.74 -14.13
CA LEU A 13 11.88 31.45 -13.81
C LEU A 13 11.60 30.72 -15.13
N THR A 14 12.62 30.18 -15.76
CA THR A 14 12.42 29.17 -16.78
C THR A 14 11.98 27.90 -16.05
N THR A 15 10.70 27.77 -15.77
CA THR A 15 10.12 26.49 -15.43
C THR A 15 10.31 25.59 -16.65
N PRO A 16 11.03 24.46 -16.53
CA PRO A 16 11.07 23.49 -17.60
C PRO A 16 9.61 23.08 -17.88
N PRO A 17 9.22 22.88 -19.14
CA PRO A 17 7.89 22.40 -19.46
C PRO A 17 7.71 21.10 -18.68
N LEU A 18 6.70 21.04 -17.79
CA LEU A 18 6.23 19.81 -17.17
C LEU A 18 5.73 18.94 -18.33
N ALA A 19 6.58 18.07 -18.85
CA ALA A 19 6.18 17.02 -19.76
C ALA A 19 5.17 16.16 -18.96
N ALA A 20 3.89 16.32 -19.27
CA ALA A 20 2.88 15.40 -18.80
C ALA A 20 3.28 14.02 -19.30
N HIS A 21 3.65 13.13 -18.40
CA HIS A 21 3.94 11.75 -18.76
C HIS A 21 2.65 11.17 -19.35
N VAL A 22 2.66 10.92 -20.65
CA VAL A 22 1.58 10.19 -21.31
C VAL A 22 1.58 8.80 -20.70
N VAL A 23 0.51 8.47 -19.98
CA VAL A 23 0.34 7.12 -19.44
C VAL A 23 -0.02 6.22 -20.60
N SER A 24 0.79 5.22 -20.87
CA SER A 24 0.56 4.17 -21.84
C SER A 24 -0.46 3.19 -21.27
N ILE A 25 -1.55 2.94 -22.00
CA ILE A 25 -2.63 2.06 -21.53
C ILE A 25 -3.00 1.06 -22.61
N SER A 26 -2.97 -0.22 -22.26
CA SER A 26 -3.59 -1.28 -23.06
C SER A 26 -4.77 -1.91 -22.32
N THR A 27 -5.68 -2.53 -23.06
CA THR A 27 -6.80 -3.29 -22.50
C THR A 27 -6.72 -4.74 -22.94
N GLY A 28 -7.11 -5.65 -22.04
CA GLY A 28 -7.25 -7.06 -22.30
C GLY A 28 -8.64 -7.54 -21.91
N ASP A 29 -9.29 -8.30 -22.79
CA ASP A 29 -10.56 -8.96 -22.49
C ASP A 29 -10.36 -10.49 -22.54
N ALA A 30 -10.57 -11.16 -21.40
CA ALA A 30 -10.45 -12.59 -21.21
C ALA A 30 -11.83 -13.23 -20.99
N GLN A 31 -12.25 -14.09 -21.88
CA GLN A 31 -13.50 -14.84 -21.76
C GLN A 31 -13.18 -16.29 -21.45
N ILE A 32 -13.71 -16.81 -20.33
CA ILE A 32 -13.44 -18.18 -19.87
C ILE A 32 -14.72 -18.99 -19.98
N ASN A 33 -14.67 -20.03 -20.83
CA ASN A 33 -15.76 -20.97 -21.06
C ASN A 33 -15.25 -22.39 -20.78
N GLY A 34 -15.57 -22.93 -19.61
CA GLY A 34 -15.02 -24.20 -19.16
C GLY A 34 -13.48 -24.16 -19.09
N ALA A 35 -12.80 -25.03 -19.84
CA ALA A 35 -11.34 -25.08 -19.89
C ALA A 35 -10.72 -24.18 -20.99
N GLU A 36 -11.54 -23.48 -21.77
CA GLU A 36 -11.08 -22.58 -22.82
C GLU A 36 -11.06 -21.13 -22.33
N LEU A 37 -9.96 -20.42 -22.61
CA LEU A 37 -9.79 -19.01 -22.37
C LEU A 37 -9.53 -18.32 -23.71
N ARG A 38 -10.43 -17.45 -24.14
CA ARG A 38 -10.24 -16.55 -25.27
C ARG A 38 -9.78 -15.20 -24.74
N TYR A 39 -8.63 -14.76 -25.22
CA TYR A 39 -8.03 -13.48 -24.80
C TYR A 39 -7.90 -12.54 -26.00
N GLU A 40 -8.26 -11.30 -25.78
CA GLU A 40 -8.13 -10.19 -26.72
C GLU A 40 -7.30 -9.09 -26.10
N LEU A 41 -6.15 -8.77 -26.70
CA LEU A 41 -5.29 -7.65 -26.32
C LEU A 41 -5.51 -6.50 -27.30
N ARG A 42 -5.85 -5.32 -26.78
CA ARG A 42 -5.98 -4.08 -27.56
C ARG A 42 -4.94 -3.07 -27.08
N MET A 43 -4.12 -2.60 -28.02
CA MET A 43 -3.03 -1.67 -27.74
C MET A 43 -3.05 -0.51 -28.75
N PRO A 44 -2.93 0.76 -28.32
CA PRO A 44 -2.82 1.90 -29.22
C PRO A 44 -1.60 1.76 -30.15
N LEU A 45 -1.76 2.05 -31.46
CA LEU A 45 -0.68 1.88 -32.43
C LEU A 45 0.54 2.74 -32.15
N TYR A 46 0.36 3.92 -31.56
CA TYR A 46 1.49 4.80 -31.22
C TYR A 46 2.43 4.21 -30.15
N GLU A 47 1.98 3.17 -29.43
CA GLU A 47 2.78 2.44 -28.44
C GLU A 47 3.44 1.18 -29.00
N VAL A 48 3.06 0.79 -30.20
CA VAL A 48 3.56 -0.40 -30.89
C VAL A 48 4.61 0.03 -31.91
N PRO A 49 5.91 -0.13 -31.62
CA PRO A 49 6.98 0.31 -32.54
C PRO A 49 6.89 -0.36 -33.91
N ASP A 50 6.44 -1.60 -33.94
CA ASP A 50 6.31 -2.43 -35.14
C ASP A 50 5.06 -3.33 -35.01
N PRO A 51 3.95 -3.02 -35.71
CA PRO A 51 2.74 -3.83 -35.66
C PRO A 51 2.91 -5.29 -36.09
N SER A 52 3.95 -5.60 -36.89
CA SER A 52 4.25 -6.98 -37.29
C SER A 52 4.70 -7.86 -36.10
N LYS A 53 5.13 -7.26 -35.00
CA LYS A 53 5.54 -7.90 -33.74
C LYS A 53 4.40 -8.03 -32.73
N GLY A 54 3.16 -7.89 -33.15
CA GLY A 54 2.01 -7.99 -32.25
C GLY A 54 1.95 -9.31 -31.46
N LEU A 55 2.38 -10.42 -32.06
CA LEU A 55 2.46 -11.72 -31.37
C LEU A 55 3.47 -11.73 -30.23
N ASP A 56 4.55 -10.96 -30.30
CA ASP A 56 5.51 -10.80 -29.21
C ASP A 56 4.88 -10.05 -28.04
N LEU A 57 4.03 -9.04 -28.33
CA LEU A 57 3.27 -8.31 -27.30
C LEU A 57 2.21 -9.20 -26.65
N LEU A 58 1.52 -10.01 -27.45
CA LEU A 58 0.56 -10.99 -26.94
C LEU A 58 1.23 -11.99 -25.97
N ALA A 59 2.48 -12.40 -26.27
CA ALA A 59 3.25 -13.29 -25.42
C ALA A 59 3.68 -12.67 -24.07
N ARG A 60 3.56 -11.33 -23.92
CA ARG A 60 3.86 -10.61 -22.68
C ARG A 60 2.74 -10.71 -21.65
N VAL A 61 1.58 -11.24 -22.01
CA VAL A 61 0.49 -11.52 -21.09
C VAL A 61 0.36 -13.03 -20.95
N GLU A 62 0.67 -13.53 -19.75
CA GLU A 62 0.65 -14.95 -19.43
C GLU A 62 -0.53 -15.27 -18.51
N PHE A 63 -1.13 -16.45 -18.71
CA PHE A 63 -2.19 -16.99 -17.86
C PHE A 63 -1.74 -18.29 -17.22
N ARG A 64 -2.10 -18.52 -15.95
CA ARG A 64 -1.83 -19.75 -15.20
C ARG A 64 -3.01 -20.13 -14.31
N ALA A 65 -3.22 -21.41 -14.09
CA ALA A 65 -4.12 -21.95 -13.08
C ALA A 65 -3.28 -22.73 -12.05
N GLY A 66 -2.90 -22.04 -10.96
CA GLY A 66 -1.85 -22.53 -10.07
C GLY A 66 -0.53 -22.64 -10.82
N ASP A 67 0.08 -23.83 -10.81
CA ASP A 67 1.32 -24.14 -11.55
C ASP A 67 1.09 -24.55 -13.01
N VAL A 68 -0.18 -24.71 -13.42
CA VAL A 68 -0.53 -25.20 -14.76
C VAL A 68 -0.60 -24.04 -15.74
N ARG A 69 0.19 -24.13 -16.82
CA ARG A 69 0.11 -23.23 -17.97
C ARG A 69 -0.82 -23.80 -19.02
N PRO A 70 -1.69 -22.99 -19.65
CA PRO A 70 -2.52 -23.47 -20.75
C PRO A 70 -1.70 -23.63 -22.02
N THR A 71 -2.19 -24.47 -22.91
CA THR A 71 -1.67 -24.61 -24.28
C THR A 71 -2.30 -23.50 -25.12
N ARG A 72 -1.50 -22.76 -25.88
CA ARG A 72 -2.00 -21.80 -26.87
C ARG A 72 -2.34 -22.52 -28.15
N GLU A 73 -3.61 -22.46 -28.58
CA GLU A 73 -4.11 -23.18 -29.76
C GLU A 73 -4.16 -22.29 -31.00
N ALA A 74 -4.58 -21.04 -30.86
CA ALA A 74 -4.70 -20.09 -31.97
C ALA A 74 -4.25 -18.71 -31.54
N GLN A 75 -3.71 -17.94 -32.48
CA GLN A 75 -3.34 -16.54 -32.23
C GLN A 75 -3.30 -15.78 -33.55
N GLU A 76 -3.77 -14.54 -33.52
CA GLU A 76 -3.66 -13.61 -34.65
C GLU A 76 -3.55 -12.16 -34.15
N CYS A 77 -2.93 -11.29 -34.95
CA CYS A 77 -2.90 -9.86 -34.71
C CYS A 77 -3.26 -9.12 -35.97
N ARG A 78 -4.06 -8.04 -35.85
CA ARG A 78 -4.44 -7.16 -36.95
C ARG A 78 -4.50 -5.71 -36.48
N VAL A 79 -4.23 -4.82 -37.39
CA VAL A 79 -4.42 -3.38 -37.17
C VAL A 79 -5.88 -3.03 -37.41
N ILE A 80 -6.46 -2.23 -36.54
CA ILE A 80 -7.79 -1.64 -36.66
C ILE A 80 -7.60 -0.15 -36.91
N ASP A 81 -7.56 0.26 -38.18
CA ASP A 81 -7.29 1.64 -38.57
C ASP A 81 -8.30 2.63 -38.00
N ALA A 82 -9.58 2.25 -37.95
CA ALA A 82 -10.65 3.10 -37.41
C ALA A 82 -10.46 3.46 -35.92
N GLU A 83 -9.75 2.62 -35.16
CA GLU A 83 -9.49 2.80 -33.73
C GLU A 83 -8.05 3.20 -33.45
N ASN A 84 -7.19 3.27 -34.48
CA ASN A 84 -5.76 3.47 -34.35
C ASN A 84 -5.14 2.50 -33.30
N ALA A 85 -5.51 1.22 -33.38
CA ALA A 85 -5.15 0.20 -32.42
C ALA A 85 -4.68 -1.08 -33.09
N LEU A 86 -3.76 -1.79 -32.42
CA LEU A 86 -3.43 -3.16 -32.70
C LEU A 86 -4.33 -4.05 -31.85
N LEU A 87 -5.02 -4.98 -32.49
CA LEU A 87 -5.84 -6.01 -31.87
C LEU A 87 -5.17 -7.36 -32.05
N CYS A 88 -4.83 -8.02 -30.94
CA CYS A 88 -4.32 -9.39 -30.95
C CYS A 88 -5.28 -10.30 -30.20
N THR A 89 -5.60 -11.45 -30.78
CA THR A 89 -6.44 -12.49 -30.16
C THR A 89 -5.65 -13.77 -29.96
N ALA A 90 -5.93 -14.47 -28.87
CA ALA A 90 -5.41 -15.83 -28.64
C ALA A 90 -6.45 -16.70 -27.96
N THR A 91 -6.43 -17.97 -28.27
CA THR A 91 -7.20 -19.01 -27.59
C THR A 91 -6.25 -19.92 -26.83
N TYR A 92 -6.54 -20.09 -25.55
CA TYR A 92 -5.76 -20.94 -24.64
C TYR A 92 -6.64 -22.06 -24.12
N ARG A 93 -6.07 -23.27 -23.98
CA ARG A 93 -6.75 -24.43 -23.40
C ARG A 93 -6.04 -24.90 -22.15
N PHE A 94 -6.80 -24.95 -21.06
CA PHE A 94 -6.38 -25.58 -19.82
C PHE A 94 -6.73 -27.08 -19.82
N PRO A 95 -5.99 -27.92 -19.07
CA PRO A 95 -6.35 -29.32 -18.89
C PRO A 95 -7.69 -29.55 -18.20
N ALA A 96 -8.10 -28.61 -17.34
CA ALA A 96 -9.39 -28.58 -16.64
C ALA A 96 -9.84 -27.10 -16.45
N PRO A 97 -11.14 -26.85 -16.22
CA PRO A 97 -11.64 -25.50 -15.92
C PRO A 97 -10.89 -24.88 -14.73
N PRO A 98 -10.27 -23.71 -14.88
CA PRO A 98 -9.52 -23.08 -13.78
C PRO A 98 -10.46 -22.47 -12.72
N ASP A 99 -10.31 -22.86 -11.46
CA ASP A 99 -11.04 -22.21 -10.34
C ASP A 99 -10.45 -20.84 -10.00
N LEU A 100 -9.15 -20.73 -10.13
CA LEU A 100 -8.35 -19.53 -9.92
C LEU A 100 -7.49 -19.32 -11.17
N LEU A 101 -7.58 -18.14 -11.75
CA LEU A 101 -6.74 -17.75 -12.88
C LEU A 101 -5.76 -16.68 -12.41
N THR A 102 -4.47 -16.90 -12.60
CA THR A 102 -3.43 -15.88 -12.42
C THR A 102 -3.08 -15.29 -13.77
N ALA A 103 -3.13 -13.97 -13.89
CA ALA A 103 -2.68 -13.21 -15.04
C ALA A 103 -1.40 -12.44 -14.68
N ARG A 104 -0.40 -12.50 -15.56
CA ARG A 104 0.85 -11.77 -15.42
C ARG A 104 1.13 -10.98 -16.68
N SER A 105 1.52 -9.71 -16.53
CA SER A 105 1.89 -8.84 -17.64
C SER A 105 3.35 -8.39 -17.52
N THR A 106 4.08 -8.51 -18.62
CA THR A 106 5.42 -7.95 -18.81
C THR A 106 5.43 -6.88 -19.91
N LEU A 107 4.26 -6.35 -20.28
CA LEU A 107 4.13 -5.27 -21.27
C LEU A 107 4.96 -4.02 -20.93
N PRO A 108 5.09 -3.57 -19.66
CA PRO A 108 5.94 -2.42 -19.32
C PRO A 108 7.40 -2.58 -19.75
N SER A 109 7.91 -3.81 -19.82
CA SER A 109 9.29 -4.06 -20.28
C SER A 109 9.45 -4.05 -21.81
N ALA A 110 8.36 -4.10 -22.56
CA ALA A 110 8.35 -4.10 -24.02
C ALA A 110 7.87 -2.78 -24.63
N THR A 111 7.20 -1.94 -23.83
CA THR A 111 6.69 -0.62 -24.22
C THR A 111 7.42 0.48 -23.43
N VAL A 112 6.78 1.04 -22.43
CA VAL A 112 7.34 2.07 -21.54
C VAL A 112 7.13 1.68 -20.08
N PRO A 113 8.03 2.08 -19.16
CA PRO A 113 7.95 1.66 -17.74
C PRO A 113 6.65 2.06 -17.02
N ASN A 114 5.97 3.10 -17.47
CA ASN A 114 4.68 3.55 -16.94
C ASN A 114 3.46 2.97 -17.67
N HIS A 115 3.67 1.88 -18.45
CA HIS A 115 2.58 1.19 -19.13
C HIS A 115 1.66 0.50 -18.12
N VAL A 116 0.36 0.67 -18.31
CA VAL A 116 -0.71 0.07 -17.51
C VAL A 116 -1.55 -0.84 -18.40
N HIS A 117 -1.71 -2.09 -18.00
CA HIS A 117 -2.58 -3.04 -18.67
C HIS A 117 -3.84 -3.28 -17.84
N ILE A 118 -5.00 -2.93 -18.37
CA ILE A 118 -6.31 -3.16 -17.74
C ILE A 118 -6.85 -4.47 -18.28
N LEU A 119 -6.83 -5.53 -17.47
CA LEU A 119 -7.37 -6.82 -17.83
C LEU A 119 -8.77 -7.00 -17.27
N ARG A 120 -9.72 -7.25 -18.15
CA ARG A 120 -11.10 -7.63 -17.83
C ARG A 120 -11.27 -9.12 -18.08
N ALA A 121 -11.87 -9.81 -17.15
CA ALA A 121 -12.12 -11.23 -17.29
C ALA A 121 -13.57 -11.57 -16.99
N THR A 122 -14.17 -12.42 -17.79
CA THR A 122 -15.56 -12.86 -17.65
C THR A 122 -15.62 -14.39 -17.65
N ARG A 123 -16.35 -14.94 -16.68
CA ARG A 123 -16.65 -16.38 -16.56
C ARG A 123 -18.07 -16.57 -16.09
N GLU A 124 -18.89 -17.28 -16.85
CA GLU A 124 -20.29 -17.61 -16.47
C GLU A 124 -21.09 -16.38 -16.03
N GLY A 125 -20.93 -15.26 -16.73
CA GLY A 125 -21.59 -13.99 -16.40
C GLY A 125 -21.00 -13.22 -15.20
N LYS A 126 -20.00 -13.74 -14.53
CA LYS A 126 -19.23 -13.03 -13.50
C LYS A 126 -18.10 -12.27 -14.14
N PHE A 127 -17.90 -11.04 -13.69
CA PHE A 127 -16.93 -10.11 -14.22
C PHE A 127 -15.92 -9.73 -13.14
N GLU A 128 -14.64 -9.75 -13.51
CA GLU A 128 -13.55 -9.20 -12.69
C GLU A 128 -12.66 -8.31 -13.55
N GLN A 129 -12.09 -7.28 -12.95
CA GLN A 129 -11.13 -6.38 -13.59
C GLN A 129 -9.92 -6.21 -12.68
N VAL A 130 -8.74 -6.31 -13.27
CA VAL A 130 -7.47 -6.06 -12.58
C VAL A 130 -6.60 -5.11 -13.40
N VAL A 131 -5.72 -4.41 -12.71
CA VAL A 131 -4.74 -3.51 -13.31
C VAL A 131 -3.36 -4.10 -13.08
N LEU A 132 -2.61 -4.27 -14.16
CA LEU A 132 -1.26 -4.82 -14.15
C LEU A 132 -0.29 -3.73 -14.64
N ASP A 133 0.76 -3.48 -13.87
CA ASP A 133 1.80 -2.51 -14.17
C ASP A 133 3.18 -3.04 -13.74
N LEU A 134 4.20 -2.19 -13.79
CA LEU A 134 5.54 -2.57 -13.38
C LEU A 134 5.65 -2.94 -11.89
N SER A 135 4.83 -2.29 -11.03
CA SER A 135 4.83 -2.53 -9.58
C SER A 135 3.96 -3.73 -9.20
N PHE A 136 2.90 -3.96 -9.95
CA PHE A 136 1.94 -5.05 -9.77
C PHE A 136 1.80 -5.85 -11.07
N PRO A 137 2.83 -6.63 -11.44
CA PRO A 137 2.84 -7.33 -12.72
C PRO A 137 1.94 -8.56 -12.75
N GLU A 138 1.40 -9.00 -11.63
CA GLU A 138 0.63 -10.23 -11.49
C GLU A 138 -0.63 -10.00 -10.63
N ALA A 139 -1.75 -10.59 -11.03
CA ALA A 139 -3.01 -10.55 -10.29
C ALA A 139 -3.78 -11.86 -10.42
N GLU A 140 -4.57 -12.17 -9.39
CA GLU A 140 -5.47 -13.33 -9.34
C GLU A 140 -6.90 -12.93 -9.69
N LEU A 141 -7.53 -13.72 -10.57
CA LEU A 141 -8.93 -13.62 -11.00
C LEU A 141 -9.68 -14.85 -10.49
N ARG A 142 -10.65 -14.67 -9.61
CA ARG A 142 -11.24 -15.78 -8.84
C ARG A 142 -12.65 -16.16 -9.26
N PHE A 143 -13.42 -15.26 -9.85
CA PHE A 143 -14.80 -15.45 -10.32
C PHE A 143 -15.79 -16.01 -9.27
N ARG A 144 -15.40 -15.95 -8.00
CA ARG A 144 -16.24 -16.31 -6.85
C ARG A 144 -16.05 -15.32 -5.72
N PRO A 145 -17.05 -15.09 -4.88
CA PRO A 145 -16.85 -14.29 -3.69
C PRO A 145 -15.81 -14.95 -2.79
N LEU A 146 -15.03 -14.10 -2.11
CA LEU A 146 -14.09 -14.57 -1.09
C LEU A 146 -14.87 -15.25 0.04
N THR A 147 -14.33 -16.35 0.56
CA THR A 147 -14.85 -16.96 1.79
C THR A 147 -14.58 -16.04 2.97
N ALA A 148 -15.38 -16.18 4.05
CA ALA A 148 -15.17 -15.37 5.26
C ALA A 148 -13.74 -15.50 5.82
N ALA A 149 -13.16 -16.69 5.77
CA ALA A 149 -11.77 -16.92 6.19
C ALA A 149 -10.76 -16.17 5.32
N GLU A 150 -10.92 -16.19 4.00
CA GLU A 150 -10.05 -15.46 3.06
C GLU A 150 -10.16 -13.94 3.26
N ILE A 151 -11.37 -13.44 3.52
CA ILE A 151 -11.60 -12.03 3.84
C ILE A 151 -10.82 -11.66 5.11
N VAL A 152 -10.98 -12.43 6.19
CA VAL A 152 -10.28 -12.19 7.46
C VAL A 152 -8.77 -12.21 7.27
N VAL A 153 -8.23 -13.26 6.64
CA VAL A 153 -6.77 -13.38 6.42
C VAL A 153 -6.23 -12.23 5.57
N ARG A 154 -6.89 -11.89 4.47
CA ARG A 154 -6.47 -10.80 3.58
C ARG A 154 -6.49 -9.45 4.28
N GLN A 155 -7.59 -9.13 4.96
CA GLN A 155 -7.77 -7.81 5.58
C GLN A 155 -6.90 -7.65 6.83
N SER A 156 -6.85 -8.66 7.71
CA SER A 156 -6.00 -8.61 8.89
C SER A 156 -4.51 -8.71 8.53
N GLY A 157 -4.15 -9.52 7.53
CA GLY A 157 -2.79 -9.61 7.00
C GLY A 157 -2.33 -8.30 6.39
N GLY A 158 -3.16 -7.62 5.59
CA GLY A 158 -2.88 -6.29 5.03
C GLY A 158 -2.65 -5.23 6.12
N ALA A 159 -3.49 -5.23 7.15
CA ALA A 159 -3.34 -4.32 8.30
C ALA A 159 -2.07 -4.64 9.12
N ALA A 160 -1.79 -5.91 9.36
CA ALA A 160 -0.56 -6.34 10.03
C ALA A 160 0.69 -5.92 9.23
N TRP A 161 0.69 -6.15 7.92
CA TRP A 161 1.78 -5.71 7.04
C TRP A 161 1.99 -4.20 7.08
N ARG A 162 0.91 -3.42 6.99
CA ARG A 162 0.97 -1.96 7.13
C ARG A 162 1.62 -1.54 8.45
N THR A 163 1.24 -2.16 9.56
CA THR A 163 1.81 -1.89 10.89
C THR A 163 3.30 -2.26 10.93
N LEU A 164 3.68 -3.42 10.39
CA LEU A 164 5.06 -3.89 10.31
C LEU A 164 5.95 -3.02 9.40
N SER A 165 5.41 -2.50 8.31
CA SER A 165 6.15 -1.66 7.34
C SER A 165 6.21 -0.18 7.72
N SER A 166 5.53 0.25 8.79
CA SER A 166 5.42 1.66 9.20
C SER A 166 6.52 2.06 10.18
N PRO A 167 7.51 2.88 9.80
CA PRO A 167 8.60 3.29 10.71
C PRO A 167 8.11 4.05 11.95
N TRP A 168 7.10 4.93 11.81
CA TRP A 168 6.56 5.66 12.96
C TRP A 168 5.87 4.76 13.97
N GLN A 169 5.28 3.65 13.51
CA GLN A 169 4.68 2.67 14.41
C GLN A 169 5.74 1.99 15.27
N TRP A 170 6.87 1.60 14.66
CA TRP A 170 8.02 1.05 15.40
C TRP A 170 8.59 2.05 16.41
N MET A 171 8.76 3.31 16.02
CA MET A 171 9.29 4.36 16.91
C MET A 171 8.35 4.61 18.08
N PHE A 172 7.04 4.65 17.86
CA PHE A 172 6.07 4.85 18.92
C PHE A 172 6.02 3.63 19.88
N LEU A 173 5.97 2.42 19.34
CA LEU A 173 6.01 1.18 20.14
C LEU A 173 7.34 1.02 20.90
N LEU A 174 8.46 1.49 20.34
CA LEU A 174 9.73 1.59 21.07
C LEU A 174 9.59 2.54 22.26
N GLY A 175 8.94 3.68 22.09
CA GLY A 175 8.61 4.58 23.20
C GLY A 175 7.80 3.87 24.30
N ILE A 176 6.76 3.12 23.93
CA ILE A 176 5.99 2.31 24.91
C ILE A 176 6.89 1.28 25.62
N ALA A 177 7.76 0.58 24.86
CA ALA A 177 8.68 -0.40 25.41
C ALA A 177 9.67 0.21 26.44
N LEU A 178 10.14 1.44 26.18
CA LEU A 178 11.02 2.19 27.09
C LEU A 178 10.28 2.73 28.31
N ALA A 179 8.99 3.05 28.17
CA ALA A 179 8.14 3.57 29.23
C ALA A 179 7.72 2.49 30.25
N ALA A 180 7.62 1.25 29.82
CA ALA A 180 7.12 0.15 30.63
C ALA A 180 8.19 -0.42 31.58
N ALA A 181 7.89 -0.51 32.88
CA ALA A 181 8.78 -1.10 33.87
C ALA A 181 8.64 -2.63 33.99
N SER A 182 7.50 -3.18 33.55
CA SER A 182 7.19 -4.61 33.60
C SER A 182 6.42 -5.10 32.39
N TRP A 183 6.37 -6.41 32.14
CA TRP A 183 5.54 -7.01 31.08
C TRP A 183 4.04 -6.68 31.28
N GLY A 184 3.57 -6.66 32.54
CA GLY A 184 2.19 -6.27 32.85
C GLY A 184 1.90 -4.81 32.47
N GLU A 185 2.82 -3.89 32.76
CA GLU A 185 2.69 -2.50 32.35
C GLU A 185 2.77 -2.35 30.83
N ALA A 186 3.69 -3.06 30.16
CA ALA A 186 3.76 -3.06 28.70
C ALA A 186 2.42 -3.52 28.07
N ALA A 187 1.78 -4.55 28.62
CA ALA A 187 0.47 -5.02 28.20
C ALA A 187 -0.64 -3.98 28.42
N ILE A 188 -0.64 -3.31 29.58
CA ILE A 188 -1.62 -2.24 29.85
C ILE A 188 -1.44 -1.07 28.90
N LEU A 189 -0.20 -0.64 28.63
CA LEU A 189 0.09 0.45 27.72
C LEU A 189 -0.25 0.08 26.26
N TRP A 190 0.00 -1.17 25.86
CA TRP A 190 -0.45 -1.70 24.57
C TRP A 190 -1.97 -1.69 24.45
N LEU A 191 -2.71 -2.13 25.45
CA LEU A 191 -4.16 -2.08 25.47
C LEU A 191 -4.67 -0.65 25.37
N ALA A 192 -4.10 0.28 26.12
CA ALA A 192 -4.44 1.69 26.07
C ALA A 192 -4.20 2.29 24.66
N PHE A 193 -3.05 2.00 24.07
CA PHE A 193 -2.72 2.37 22.69
C PHE A 193 -3.76 1.81 21.70
N THR A 194 -4.01 0.49 21.75
CA THR A 194 -4.94 -0.20 20.84
C THR A 194 -6.37 0.33 20.99
N LEU A 195 -6.81 0.64 22.22
CA LEU A 195 -8.11 1.25 22.45
C LEU A 195 -8.22 2.64 21.82
N GLY A 196 -7.22 3.51 22.00
CA GLY A 196 -7.17 4.83 21.39
C GLY A 196 -7.14 4.74 19.85
N GLU A 197 -6.25 3.91 19.31
CA GLU A 197 -6.13 3.65 17.87
C GLU A 197 -7.47 3.15 17.29
N SER A 198 -8.10 2.17 17.94
CA SER A 198 -9.37 1.59 17.50
C SER A 198 -10.52 2.58 17.56
N ALA A 199 -10.62 3.36 18.63
CA ALA A 199 -11.66 4.37 18.77
C ALA A 199 -11.59 5.41 17.64
N ALA A 200 -10.40 5.93 17.35
CA ALA A 200 -10.24 6.87 16.25
C ALA A 200 -10.48 6.21 14.89
N ALA A 201 -9.96 4.99 14.65
CA ALA A 201 -10.15 4.29 13.39
C ALA A 201 -11.63 4.04 13.08
N VAL A 202 -12.43 3.66 14.08
CA VAL A 202 -13.88 3.46 13.90
C VAL A 202 -14.62 4.77 13.71
N LEU A 203 -14.36 5.78 14.57
CA LEU A 203 -15.07 7.06 14.53
C LEU A 203 -14.82 7.84 13.24
N PHE A 204 -13.57 7.88 12.77
CA PHE A 204 -13.19 8.62 11.57
C PHE A 204 -13.34 7.80 10.29
N GLY A 205 -13.21 6.48 10.36
CA GLY A 205 -13.54 5.57 9.27
C GLY A 205 -15.00 5.67 8.84
N ALA A 206 -15.92 5.70 9.81
CA ALA A 206 -17.36 5.87 9.55
C ALA A 206 -17.72 7.22 8.92
N LYS A 207 -16.93 8.26 9.15
CA LYS A 207 -17.16 9.62 8.61
C LYS A 207 -16.49 9.87 7.26
N SER A 208 -15.78 8.90 6.70
CA SER A 208 -15.02 9.03 5.44
C SER A 208 -14.12 10.28 5.41
N LEU A 209 -13.56 10.66 6.55
CA LEU A 209 -12.72 11.84 6.68
C LEU A 209 -11.40 11.61 5.95
N GLN A 210 -11.15 12.39 4.91
CA GLN A 210 -9.89 12.37 4.16
C GLN A 210 -8.91 13.39 4.75
N LEU A 211 -7.85 12.91 5.37
CA LEU A 211 -6.77 13.74 5.91
C LEU A 211 -5.56 13.67 4.99
N ALA A 212 -4.88 14.79 4.82
CA ALA A 212 -3.65 14.81 4.03
C ALA A 212 -2.61 13.86 4.67
N PRO A 213 -1.92 13.00 3.89
CA PRO A 213 -0.89 12.09 4.41
C PRO A 213 0.19 12.82 5.21
N ARG A 214 0.57 14.01 4.77
CA ARG A 214 1.51 14.89 5.45
C ARG A 214 1.07 15.24 6.88
N PHE A 215 -0.21 15.55 7.08
CA PHE A 215 -0.76 15.85 8.41
C PHE A 215 -0.64 14.63 9.33
N LEU A 216 -0.98 13.44 8.84
CA LEU A 216 -0.90 12.19 9.61
C LEU A 216 0.53 11.87 10.04
N GLU A 217 1.50 12.09 9.16
CA GLU A 217 2.91 11.88 9.48
C GLU A 217 3.44 12.90 10.47
N MET A 218 3.06 14.19 10.35
CA MET A 218 3.41 15.21 11.34
C MET A 218 2.81 14.89 12.71
N ALA A 219 1.54 14.50 12.76
CA ALA A 219 0.88 14.10 14.00
C ALA A 219 1.59 12.90 14.64
N ALA A 220 1.91 11.85 13.88
CA ALA A 220 2.66 10.70 14.36
C ALA A 220 4.04 11.09 14.90
N ALA A 221 4.76 11.96 14.21
CA ALA A 221 6.08 12.46 14.66
C ALA A 221 5.99 13.21 15.99
N LEU A 222 4.97 14.05 16.18
CA LEU A 222 4.73 14.77 17.44
C LEU A 222 4.35 13.83 18.58
N THR A 223 3.56 12.77 18.32
CA THR A 223 3.22 11.78 19.36
C THR A 223 4.47 11.05 19.86
N ILE A 224 5.40 10.72 18.97
CA ILE A 224 6.69 10.11 19.32
C ILE A 224 7.53 11.05 20.17
N ALA A 225 7.68 12.31 19.73
CA ALA A 225 8.42 13.34 20.47
C ALA A 225 7.82 13.56 21.86
N TYR A 226 6.49 13.68 21.97
CA TYR A 226 5.80 13.86 23.24
C TYR A 226 6.03 12.69 24.19
N LEU A 227 5.88 11.45 23.71
CA LEU A 227 6.12 10.26 24.53
C LEU A 227 7.58 10.21 25.03
N ALA A 228 8.54 10.59 24.18
CA ALA A 228 9.94 10.67 24.56
C ALA A 228 10.19 11.71 25.67
N VAL A 229 9.55 12.91 25.56
CA VAL A 229 9.59 13.95 26.63
C VAL A 229 9.01 13.40 27.93
N GLU A 230 7.88 12.72 27.87
CA GLU A 230 7.25 12.13 29.06
C GLU A 230 8.16 11.11 29.75
N ILE A 231 8.84 10.23 29.00
CA ILE A 231 9.77 9.26 29.56
C ILE A 231 10.97 9.94 30.22
N LEU A 232 11.48 11.02 29.62
CA LEU A 232 12.66 11.72 30.10
C LEU A 232 12.38 12.53 31.39
N PHE A 233 11.25 13.23 31.43
CA PHE A 233 10.96 14.20 32.49
C PHE A 233 9.91 13.74 33.50
N LEU A 234 9.06 12.77 33.14
CA LEU A 234 7.99 12.22 33.98
C LEU A 234 8.06 10.69 34.12
N PRO A 235 9.19 10.12 34.61
CA PRO A 235 9.41 8.66 34.58
C PRO A 235 8.40 7.86 35.41
N ARG A 236 7.69 8.49 36.35
CA ARG A 236 6.71 7.84 37.25
C ARG A 236 5.26 8.34 37.05
N SER A 237 4.89 8.76 35.84
CA SER A 237 3.53 9.22 35.55
C SER A 237 2.51 8.10 35.76
N ARG A 238 1.54 8.31 36.68
CA ARG A 238 0.44 7.36 36.92
C ARG A 238 -0.62 7.37 35.84
N ALA A 239 -0.72 8.46 35.07
CA ALA A 239 -1.71 8.64 34.00
C ALA A 239 -1.18 8.29 32.60
N ARG A 240 0.01 7.65 32.51
CA ARG A 240 0.67 7.34 31.23
C ARG A 240 -0.23 6.51 30.29
N TRP A 241 -1.00 5.58 30.81
CA TRP A 241 -1.95 4.82 30.01
C TRP A 241 -2.98 5.69 29.29
N LEU A 242 -3.48 6.76 29.96
CA LEU A 242 -4.43 7.71 29.35
C LEU A 242 -3.76 8.52 28.24
N ILE A 243 -2.54 9.00 28.50
CA ILE A 243 -1.75 9.73 27.51
C ILE A 243 -1.51 8.84 26.28
N ILE A 244 -1.07 7.60 26.48
CA ILE A 244 -0.85 6.65 25.39
C ILE A 244 -2.14 6.33 24.62
N ALA A 245 -3.30 6.26 25.28
CA ALA A 245 -4.58 6.11 24.60
C ALA A 245 -4.90 7.31 23.71
N ILE A 246 -4.68 8.54 24.21
CA ILE A 246 -4.89 9.76 23.42
C ILE A 246 -3.90 9.83 22.25
N LEU A 247 -2.63 9.54 22.47
CA LEU A 247 -1.62 9.51 21.40
C LEU A 247 -1.92 8.41 20.39
N GLY A 248 -2.40 7.25 20.81
CA GLY A 248 -2.85 6.15 19.97
C GLY A 248 -4.00 6.55 19.02
N ALA A 249 -4.87 7.47 19.44
CA ALA A 249 -5.92 7.97 18.58
C ALA A 249 -5.39 8.67 17.32
N PHE A 250 -4.26 9.37 17.38
CA PHE A 250 -3.62 9.96 16.20
C PHE A 250 -3.10 8.89 15.23
N HIS A 251 -2.59 7.76 15.73
CA HIS A 251 -2.21 6.62 14.90
C HIS A 251 -3.44 5.96 14.25
N GLY A 252 -4.57 5.94 14.97
CA GLY A 252 -5.86 5.45 14.49
C GLY A 252 -6.42 6.23 13.29
N LEU A 253 -6.10 7.52 13.16
CA LEU A 253 -6.46 8.30 11.97
C LEU A 253 -5.83 7.72 10.70
N GLY A 254 -4.56 7.31 10.77
CA GLY A 254 -3.87 6.66 9.67
C GLY A 254 -4.47 5.29 9.34
N LEU A 255 -4.94 4.55 10.36
CA LEU A 255 -5.60 3.27 10.18
C LEU A 255 -6.99 3.43 9.56
N ALA A 256 -7.74 4.51 9.92
CA ALA A 256 -9.00 4.88 9.29
C ALA A 256 -8.83 5.13 7.77
N GLN A 257 -7.80 5.89 7.39
CA GLN A 257 -7.50 6.15 5.97
C GLN A 257 -7.22 4.84 5.21
N PHE A 258 -6.47 3.93 5.81
CA PHE A 258 -6.20 2.63 5.22
C PHE A 258 -7.47 1.79 5.05
N GLN A 259 -8.37 1.77 6.03
CA GLN A 259 -9.66 1.07 5.95
C GLN A 259 -10.50 1.60 4.79
N ILE A 260 -10.61 2.92 4.66
CA ILE A 260 -11.37 3.58 3.60
C ILE A 260 -10.78 3.27 2.23
N ALA A 261 -9.46 3.43 2.08
CA ALA A 261 -8.79 3.22 0.79
C ALA A 261 -8.81 1.76 0.32
N ALA A 262 -8.77 0.81 1.25
CA ALA A 262 -8.78 -0.63 0.96
C ALA A 262 -10.20 -1.25 0.97
N GLU A 263 -11.22 -0.49 1.36
CA GLU A 263 -12.59 -0.97 1.56
C GLU A 263 -12.68 -2.17 2.52
N TYR A 264 -11.84 -2.17 3.56
CA TYR A 264 -11.73 -3.27 4.51
C TYR A 264 -12.66 -3.08 5.71
N ALA A 265 -13.16 -4.21 6.25
CA ALA A 265 -14.00 -4.20 7.45
C ALA A 265 -13.19 -3.75 8.69
N PRO A 266 -13.71 -2.82 9.52
CA PRO A 266 -12.96 -2.28 10.66
C PRO A 266 -12.42 -3.35 11.61
N HIS A 267 -13.24 -4.33 11.98
CA HIS A 267 -12.88 -5.35 12.98
C HIS A 267 -11.70 -6.24 12.55
N THR A 268 -11.59 -6.58 11.26
CA THR A 268 -10.49 -7.39 10.74
C THR A 268 -9.18 -6.59 10.67
N VAL A 269 -9.28 -5.32 10.27
CA VAL A 269 -8.13 -4.40 10.22
C VAL A 269 -7.60 -4.13 11.63
N LEU A 270 -8.48 -3.85 12.58
CA LEU A 270 -8.11 -3.61 13.98
C LEU A 270 -7.44 -4.84 14.60
N ALA A 271 -7.99 -6.04 14.36
CA ALA A 271 -7.39 -7.28 14.86
C ALA A 271 -5.96 -7.50 14.31
N GLY A 272 -5.77 -7.30 13.00
CA GLY A 272 -4.46 -7.46 12.35
C GLY A 272 -3.44 -6.44 12.84
N ALA A 273 -3.81 -5.16 12.94
CA ALA A 273 -2.95 -4.09 13.43
C ALA A 273 -2.57 -4.30 14.90
N ALA A 274 -3.55 -4.64 15.77
CA ALA A 274 -3.32 -4.89 17.19
C ALA A 274 -2.38 -6.07 17.41
N LEU A 275 -2.57 -7.18 16.68
CA LEU A 275 -1.67 -8.35 16.78
C LEU A 275 -0.25 -7.98 16.35
N ALA A 276 -0.07 -7.31 15.23
CA ALA A 276 1.25 -6.87 14.77
C ALA A 276 1.91 -5.92 15.79
N ALA A 277 1.16 -4.94 16.32
CA ALA A 277 1.66 -4.04 17.36
C ALA A 277 2.08 -4.78 18.63
N ALA A 278 1.32 -5.80 19.06
CA ALA A 278 1.68 -6.64 20.22
C ALA A 278 3.01 -7.39 20.00
N LEU A 279 3.18 -7.99 18.81
CA LEU A 279 4.40 -8.72 18.45
C LEU A 279 5.63 -7.78 18.39
N ILE A 280 5.49 -6.62 17.77
CA ILE A 280 6.55 -5.59 17.71
C ILE A 280 6.91 -5.16 19.14
N LEU A 281 5.91 -4.79 19.95
CA LEU A 281 6.15 -4.34 21.32
C LEU A 281 6.82 -5.40 22.16
N ALA A 282 6.39 -6.66 22.08
CA ALA A 282 6.99 -7.76 22.81
C ALA A 282 8.47 -7.94 22.43
N ALA A 283 8.79 -7.90 21.14
CA ALA A 283 10.16 -7.99 20.65
C ALA A 283 11.02 -6.80 21.13
N LEU A 284 10.50 -5.58 20.98
CA LEU A 284 11.20 -4.37 21.43
C LEU A 284 11.40 -4.35 22.94
N TYR A 285 10.37 -4.70 23.72
CA TYR A 285 10.48 -4.74 25.17
C TYR A 285 11.51 -5.76 25.64
N ALA A 286 11.51 -6.98 25.08
CA ALA A 286 12.52 -8.00 25.36
C ALA A 286 13.95 -7.52 25.03
N LEU A 287 14.13 -6.80 23.92
CA LEU A 287 15.41 -6.22 23.52
C LEU A 287 15.85 -5.09 24.47
N MET A 288 14.93 -4.18 24.82
CA MET A 288 15.23 -3.01 25.66
C MET A 288 15.60 -3.41 27.08
N ARG A 289 15.04 -4.48 27.62
CA ARG A 289 15.45 -5.04 28.93
C ARG A 289 16.91 -5.44 28.98
N ARG A 290 17.52 -5.79 27.85
CA ARG A 290 18.94 -6.17 27.76
C ARG A 290 19.88 -4.95 27.68
N LEU A 291 19.42 -3.85 27.07
CA LEU A 291 20.27 -2.69 26.75
C LEU A 291 20.47 -1.70 27.91
N HIS A 292 19.59 -1.67 28.91
CA HIS A 292 19.70 -0.85 30.15
C HIS A 292 19.98 0.68 29.93
N GLN A 293 19.63 1.25 28.77
CA GLN A 293 19.89 2.67 28.44
C GLN A 293 18.63 3.45 28.03
N PRO A 294 17.58 3.48 28.87
CA PRO A 294 16.30 4.08 28.46
C PRO A 294 16.40 5.59 28.15
N ARG A 295 17.23 6.36 28.90
CA ARG A 295 17.37 7.81 28.70
C ARG A 295 18.01 8.16 27.35
N ALA A 296 19.09 7.47 26.98
CA ALA A 296 19.79 7.71 25.70
C ALA A 296 18.85 7.42 24.52
N LEU A 297 18.15 6.28 24.55
CA LEU A 297 17.20 5.91 23.51
C LEU A 297 15.99 6.85 23.45
N SER A 298 15.47 7.32 24.59
CA SER A 298 14.39 8.33 24.60
C SER A 298 14.86 9.68 24.03
N SER A 299 16.11 10.08 24.27
CA SER A 299 16.68 11.28 23.61
C SER A 299 16.79 11.11 22.11
N VAL A 300 17.17 9.93 21.61
CA VAL A 300 17.19 9.62 20.17
C VAL A 300 15.77 9.67 19.60
N LEU A 301 14.77 9.12 20.27
CA LEU A 301 13.37 9.21 19.84
C LEU A 301 12.87 10.65 19.80
N LEU A 302 13.23 11.48 20.79
CA LEU A 302 12.86 12.89 20.81
C LEU A 302 13.44 13.63 19.60
N ILE A 303 14.75 13.50 19.38
CA ILE A 303 15.43 14.12 18.25
C ILE A 303 14.84 13.62 16.92
N GLY A 304 14.67 12.31 16.78
CA GLY A 304 14.09 11.70 15.58
C GLY A 304 12.67 12.17 15.28
N GLY A 305 11.80 12.23 16.31
CA GLY A 305 10.44 12.73 16.17
C GLY A 305 10.38 14.21 15.78
N LEU A 306 11.18 15.07 16.43
CA LEU A 306 11.24 16.49 16.11
C LEU A 306 11.85 16.76 14.73
N THR A 307 12.91 16.05 14.36
CA THR A 307 13.53 16.16 13.03
C THR A 307 12.55 15.73 11.94
N TRP A 308 11.85 14.61 12.14
CA TRP A 308 10.84 14.17 11.18
C TRP A 308 9.69 15.16 11.06
N PHE A 309 9.18 15.67 12.18
CA PHE A 309 8.16 16.72 12.18
C PHE A 309 8.60 17.95 11.38
N ALA A 310 9.81 18.48 11.68
CA ALA A 310 10.36 19.63 10.98
C ALA A 310 10.54 19.38 9.48
N TRP A 311 11.04 18.22 9.12
CA TRP A 311 11.18 17.83 7.71
C TRP A 311 9.83 17.80 6.99
N ARG A 312 8.80 17.20 7.61
CA ARG A 312 7.46 17.18 7.02
C ARG A 312 6.76 18.52 7.03
N LEU A 313 7.13 19.43 7.93
CA LEU A 313 6.61 20.78 7.95
C LEU A 313 7.17 21.64 6.80
N LEU A 314 8.41 21.38 6.38
CA LEU A 314 9.13 22.16 5.37
C LEU A 314 9.01 21.57 3.94
N ALA A 315 8.76 20.27 3.79
CA ALA A 315 8.55 19.59 2.50
C ALA A 315 7.16 19.81 1.92
#